data_44581441503ce06c584b919aff2272ca
#
_entry.id   44581441503ce06c584b919aff2272ca
#
_cell.length_a   1.000
_cell.length_b   1.000
_cell.length_c   1.000
_cell.angle_alpha   90.00
_cell.angle_beta   90.00
_cell.angle_gamma   90.00
#
_symmetry.space_group_name_H-M   'P 1'
#
loop_
_entity.id
_entity.type
_entity.pdbx_description
1 polymer ?
#
loop_
_entity_poly.entity_id
_entity_poly.type
_entity_poly.pdbx_seq_one_letter_code
_entity_poly.pdbx_strand_id
1 'polypeptide(L)'
;MYTEDQKELAIPNWYALYTRSHCEQLVCDQLTAKGFHIFLPRMDVWSQRAGKQRLISVPMFPGYLFLRHAMDKKSYIDVRKARGLVRILGERWDRLSVVPEVEIEAIQRVLNTPLSILPHPYLREGQRVRITRGPLTGIEGILLQSKPAKGLLILSVDLLQRSVAVEVDWSIVTAA
;
A
#
# COMPACT_ATOMS: atom_id res chain seq x y z
N MET A 1 -30.09 19.13 35.86
CA MET A 1 -28.91 19.95 35.52
C MET A 1 -27.73 19.02 35.53
N TYR A 2 -27.56 18.28 34.45
CA TYR A 2 -26.44 17.36 34.26
C TYR A 2 -25.60 17.91 33.13
N THR A 3 -24.39 18.23 33.48
CA THR A 3 -23.32 18.86 32.74
C THR A 3 -23.00 18.11 31.46
N GLU A 4 -23.32 18.72 30.33
CA GLU A 4 -22.56 18.60 29.08
C GLU A 4 -21.18 19.19 29.37
N ASP A 5 -20.17 18.35 29.54
CA ASP A 5 -18.76 18.71 29.31
C ASP A 5 -17.87 17.59 29.79
N GLN A 6 -17.77 16.55 29.00
CA GLN A 6 -16.54 15.79 28.87
C GLN A 6 -16.55 15.09 27.48
N LYS A 7 -16.57 15.89 26.42
CA LYS A 7 -16.01 15.45 25.17
C LYS A 7 -14.50 15.46 25.36
N GLU A 8 -14.02 14.37 25.99
CA GLU A 8 -12.60 14.08 26.01
C GLU A 8 -12.10 14.34 24.60
N LEU A 9 -11.20 15.32 24.43
CA LEU A 9 -10.58 15.66 23.16
C LEU A 9 -9.82 14.42 22.68
N ALA A 10 -10.54 13.51 22.04
CA ALA A 10 -9.94 12.31 21.48
C ALA A 10 -8.88 12.72 20.50
N ILE A 11 -7.64 12.40 20.81
CA ILE A 11 -6.48 12.74 19.98
C ILE A 11 -6.61 12.02 18.66
N PRO A 12 -6.56 12.74 17.51
CA PRO A 12 -6.64 12.09 16.21
C PRO A 12 -5.38 11.26 15.95
N ASN A 13 -5.58 9.99 15.62
CA ASN A 13 -4.53 9.06 15.25
C ASN A 13 -4.59 8.74 13.75
N TRP A 14 -3.49 8.24 13.21
CA TRP A 14 -3.45 7.70 11.88
C TRP A 14 -3.82 6.22 11.85
N TYR A 15 -4.64 5.85 10.86
CA TYR A 15 -5.09 4.49 10.62
C TYR A 15 -4.85 4.12 9.16
N ALA A 16 -4.40 2.90 8.92
CA ALA A 16 -4.27 2.39 7.55
C ALA A 16 -5.59 1.77 7.08
N LEU A 17 -6.00 2.15 5.88
CA LEU A 17 -7.17 1.65 5.18
C LEU A 17 -6.72 0.72 4.06
N TYR A 18 -7.28 -0.48 4.00
CA TYR A 18 -7.03 -1.43 2.93
C TYR A 18 -8.19 -1.43 1.94
N THR A 19 -7.88 -1.27 0.66
CA THR A 19 -8.85 -1.17 -0.43
C THR A 19 -8.76 -2.35 -1.39
N ARG A 20 -9.78 -2.51 -2.21
CA ARG A 20 -9.70 -3.34 -3.41
C ARG A 20 -8.68 -2.73 -4.37
N SER A 21 -8.12 -3.58 -5.23
CA SER A 21 -7.17 -3.16 -6.27
C SER A 21 -7.73 -2.00 -7.12
N HIS A 22 -6.92 -0.97 -7.31
CA HIS A 22 -7.27 0.25 -8.06
C HIS A 22 -8.45 1.08 -7.50
N CYS A 23 -8.82 0.86 -6.24
CA CYS A 23 -9.87 1.63 -5.58
C CYS A 23 -9.34 2.71 -4.61
N GLU A 24 -8.03 2.90 -4.52
CA GLU A 24 -7.40 3.83 -3.58
C GLU A 24 -7.91 5.26 -3.78
N GLN A 25 -7.91 5.74 -5.03
CA GLN A 25 -8.41 7.08 -5.36
C GLN A 25 -9.90 7.21 -5.10
N LEU A 26 -10.70 6.20 -5.48
CA LEU A 26 -12.14 6.18 -5.26
C LEU A 26 -12.49 6.29 -3.77
N VAL A 27 -11.78 5.55 -2.92
CA VAL A 27 -11.99 5.60 -1.47
C VAL A 27 -11.53 6.94 -0.90
N CYS A 28 -10.37 7.45 -1.36
CA CYS A 28 -9.86 8.76 -0.97
C CYS A 28 -10.89 9.86 -1.24
N ASP A 29 -11.42 9.92 -2.47
CA ASP A 29 -12.38 10.96 -2.88
C ASP A 29 -13.67 10.89 -2.07
N GLN A 30 -14.22 9.70 -1.84
CA GLN A 30 -15.44 9.51 -1.06
C GLN A 30 -15.28 9.95 0.39
N LEU A 31 -14.15 9.59 1.03
CA LEU A 31 -13.91 9.92 2.43
C LEU A 31 -13.57 11.41 2.61
N THR A 32 -12.82 11.99 1.68
CA THR A 32 -12.54 13.43 1.68
C THR A 32 -13.82 14.25 1.51
N ALA A 33 -14.73 13.82 0.62
CA ALA A 33 -16.03 14.46 0.45
C ALA A 33 -16.90 14.40 1.72
N LYS A 34 -16.68 13.41 2.58
CA LYS A 34 -17.34 13.31 3.90
C LYS A 34 -16.63 14.11 5.01
N GLY A 35 -15.55 14.82 4.70
CA GLY A 35 -14.78 15.62 5.65
C GLY A 35 -13.71 14.87 6.43
N PHE A 36 -13.37 13.63 6.04
CA PHE A 36 -12.28 12.91 6.66
C PHE A 36 -10.93 13.37 6.10
N HIS A 37 -9.92 13.44 6.96
CA HIS A 37 -8.56 13.75 6.55
C HIS A 37 -7.87 12.49 6.03
N ILE A 38 -7.73 12.39 4.71
CA ILE A 38 -7.14 11.25 4.02
C ILE A 38 -5.77 11.62 3.45
N PHE A 39 -4.82 10.72 3.60
CA PHE A 39 -3.50 10.78 2.97
C PHE A 39 -3.32 9.57 2.06
N LEU A 40 -3.29 9.82 0.77
CA LEU A 40 -2.96 8.83 -0.27
C LEU A 40 -1.60 9.20 -0.86
N PRO A 41 -0.50 8.62 -0.33
CA PRO A 41 0.83 8.89 -0.86
C PRO A 41 0.96 8.34 -2.28
N ARG A 42 1.37 9.20 -3.20
CA ARG A 42 1.55 8.87 -4.62
C ARG A 42 2.98 9.20 -5.04
N MET A 43 3.49 8.44 -5.98
CA MET A 43 4.80 8.67 -6.58
C MET A 43 4.69 8.58 -8.09
N ASP A 44 5.57 9.29 -8.77
CA ASP A 44 5.66 9.26 -10.21
C ASP A 44 6.61 8.16 -10.66
N VAL A 45 6.15 7.30 -11.55
CA VAL A 45 6.94 6.21 -12.12
C VAL A 45 6.87 6.24 -13.65
N TRP A 46 7.98 5.88 -14.28
CA TRP A 46 8.01 5.72 -15.73
C TRP A 46 7.27 4.43 -16.11
N SER A 47 6.24 4.57 -16.91
CA SER A 47 5.50 3.46 -17.51
C SER A 47 5.80 3.36 -19.00
N GLN A 48 6.16 2.16 -19.44
CA GLN A 48 6.33 1.87 -20.86
C GLN A 48 5.09 1.14 -21.38
N ARG A 49 4.31 1.83 -22.20
CA ARG A 49 3.11 1.25 -22.82
C ARG A 49 3.11 1.56 -24.32
N ALA A 50 2.95 0.53 -25.14
CA ALA A 50 2.95 0.64 -26.60
C ALA A 50 4.17 1.38 -27.19
N GLY A 51 5.37 1.12 -26.65
CA GLY A 51 6.62 1.74 -27.11
C GLY A 51 6.83 3.20 -26.69
N LYS A 52 5.89 3.79 -25.91
CA LYS A 52 6.00 5.16 -25.40
C LYS A 52 6.25 5.15 -23.90
N GLN A 53 7.26 5.90 -23.48
CA GLN A 53 7.49 6.17 -22.05
C GLN A 53 6.59 7.32 -21.60
N ARG A 54 5.88 7.11 -20.50
CA ARG A 54 5.04 8.12 -19.86
C ARG A 54 5.30 8.12 -18.36
N LEU A 55 5.39 9.31 -17.78
CA LEU A 55 5.38 9.47 -16.33
C LEU A 55 3.93 9.31 -15.85
N ILE A 56 3.69 8.37 -14.97
CA ILE A 56 2.38 8.12 -14.37
C ILE A 56 2.48 8.20 -12.86
N SER A 57 1.45 8.78 -12.24
CA SER A 57 1.35 8.83 -10.79
C SER A 57 0.62 7.60 -10.27
N VAL A 58 1.27 6.86 -9.38
CA VAL A 58 0.73 5.63 -8.78
C VAL A 58 0.74 5.72 -7.26
N PRO A 59 -0.16 5.00 -6.56
CA PRO A 59 -0.06 4.88 -5.11
C PRO A 59 1.29 4.33 -4.69
N MET A 60 1.93 4.97 -3.71
CA MET A 60 3.21 4.49 -3.14
C MET A 60 3.04 3.13 -2.45
N PHE A 61 1.88 2.91 -1.84
CA PHE A 61 1.48 1.64 -1.22
C PHE A 61 0.21 1.12 -1.91
N PRO A 62 0.32 0.25 -2.92
CA PRO A 62 -0.85 -0.27 -3.63
C PRO A 62 -1.84 -0.95 -2.67
N GLY A 63 -3.10 -0.55 -2.75
CA GLY A 63 -4.16 -1.03 -1.87
C GLY A 63 -4.27 -0.31 -0.53
N TYR A 64 -3.41 0.66 -0.22
CA TYR A 64 -3.41 1.35 1.07
C TYR A 64 -3.51 2.86 0.95
N LEU A 65 -4.24 3.45 1.87
CA LEU A 65 -4.25 4.89 2.16
C LEU A 65 -4.39 5.09 3.67
N PHE A 66 -4.16 6.31 4.13
CA PHE A 66 -4.11 6.62 5.55
C PHE A 66 -5.21 7.63 5.92
N LEU A 67 -5.85 7.40 7.05
CA LEU A 67 -6.88 8.24 7.63
C LEU A 67 -6.40 8.81 8.96
N ARG A 68 -6.44 10.13 9.11
CA ARG A 68 -6.25 10.79 10.41
C ARG A 68 -7.60 11.16 11.01
N HIS A 69 -7.93 10.57 12.12
CA HIS A 69 -9.20 10.84 12.80
C HIS A 69 -9.19 10.47 14.28
N ALA A 70 -9.97 11.16 15.08
CA ALA A 70 -10.33 10.72 16.42
C ALA A 70 -11.47 9.69 16.29
N MET A 71 -11.10 8.41 16.16
CA MET A 71 -12.03 7.36 15.78
C MET A 71 -13.05 7.05 16.87
N ASP A 72 -14.31 7.16 16.53
CA ASP A 72 -15.44 6.66 17.31
C ASP A 72 -16.22 5.62 16.51
N LYS A 73 -17.20 5.00 17.12
CA LYS A 73 -18.02 3.96 16.49
C LYS A 73 -18.79 4.48 15.28
N LYS A 74 -19.28 5.73 15.33
CA LYS A 74 -20.02 6.37 14.25
C LYS A 74 -19.11 6.59 13.04
N SER A 75 -17.97 7.23 13.27
CA SER A 75 -16.96 7.49 12.23
C SER A 75 -16.43 6.19 11.61
N TYR A 76 -16.20 5.17 12.42
CA TYR A 76 -15.81 3.85 11.93
C TYR A 76 -16.83 3.27 10.94
N ILE A 77 -18.12 3.34 11.28
CA ILE A 77 -19.20 2.87 10.41
C ILE A 77 -19.26 3.70 9.12
N ASP A 78 -19.13 5.02 9.21
CA ASP A 78 -19.18 5.91 8.05
C ASP A 78 -17.99 5.73 7.11
N VAL A 79 -16.81 5.47 7.64
CA VAL A 79 -15.64 5.13 6.85
C VAL A 79 -15.84 3.78 6.15
N ARG A 80 -16.36 2.78 6.83
CA ARG A 80 -16.59 1.45 6.26
C ARG A 80 -17.62 1.39 5.13
N LYS A 81 -18.48 2.39 4.99
CA LYS A 81 -19.44 2.52 3.88
C LYS A 81 -18.78 2.93 2.55
N ALA A 82 -17.50 3.33 2.54
CA ALA A 82 -16.82 3.74 1.32
C ALA A 82 -16.70 2.56 0.33
N ARG A 83 -17.18 2.78 -0.90
CA ARG A 83 -17.08 1.77 -1.98
C ARG A 83 -15.62 1.51 -2.31
N GLY A 84 -15.23 0.25 -2.35
CA GLY A 84 -13.86 -0.15 -2.63
C GLY A 84 -13.00 -0.32 -1.37
N LEU A 85 -13.44 0.16 -0.22
CA LEU A 85 -12.78 -0.15 1.05
C LEU A 85 -13.05 -1.61 1.45
N VAL A 86 -12.00 -2.32 1.84
CA VAL A 86 -12.09 -3.69 2.37
C VAL A 86 -12.17 -3.63 3.89
N ARG A 87 -11.22 -2.95 4.53
CA ARG A 87 -11.17 -2.82 5.99
C ARG A 87 -10.27 -1.67 6.45
N ILE A 88 -10.49 -1.22 7.67
CA ILE A 88 -9.52 -0.45 8.46
C ILE A 88 -8.65 -1.47 9.19
N LEU A 89 -7.33 -1.30 9.21
CA LEU A 89 -6.44 -2.25 9.88
C LEU A 89 -6.66 -2.24 11.40
N GLY A 90 -6.69 -3.42 11.98
CA GLY A 90 -6.98 -3.67 13.38
C GLY A 90 -8.04 -4.75 13.57
N GLU A 91 -8.35 -5.06 14.81
CA GLU A 91 -9.30 -6.14 15.15
C GLU A 91 -10.76 -5.66 15.10
N ARG A 92 -11.03 -4.53 15.75
CA ARG A 92 -12.37 -3.95 15.93
C ARG A 92 -12.29 -2.43 15.93
N TRP A 93 -13.46 -1.76 15.91
CA TRP A 93 -13.55 -0.28 15.91
C TRP A 93 -12.85 0.37 17.12
N ASP A 94 -12.79 -0.34 18.27
CA ASP A 94 -12.15 0.08 19.51
C ASP A 94 -10.70 -0.45 19.69
N ARG A 95 -10.24 -1.26 18.73
CA ARG A 95 -8.89 -1.85 18.70
C ARG A 95 -8.29 -1.77 17.30
N LEU A 96 -8.26 -0.56 16.77
CA LEU A 96 -7.63 -0.30 15.48
C LEU A 96 -6.10 -0.19 15.64
N SER A 97 -5.40 -0.63 14.59
CA SER A 97 -3.95 -0.48 14.52
C SER A 97 -3.60 0.97 14.19
N VAL A 98 -2.99 1.67 15.14
CA VAL A 98 -2.51 3.04 14.96
C VAL A 98 -1.19 3.01 14.21
N VAL A 99 -1.08 3.84 13.18
CA VAL A 99 0.18 4.10 12.48
C VAL A 99 0.90 5.23 13.22
N PRO A 100 2.15 5.04 13.63
CA PRO A 100 2.91 6.10 14.30
C PRO A 100 3.03 7.36 13.44
N GLU A 101 2.88 8.54 14.06
CA GLU A 101 3.01 9.82 13.35
C GLU A 101 4.35 9.94 12.62
N VAL A 102 5.44 9.43 13.23
CA VAL A 102 6.79 9.45 12.66
C VAL A 102 6.91 8.69 11.34
N GLU A 103 6.10 7.64 11.13
CA GLU A 103 6.08 6.89 9.88
C GLU A 103 5.38 7.69 8.77
N ILE A 104 4.28 8.34 9.09
CA ILE A 104 3.58 9.24 8.15
C ILE A 104 4.46 10.42 7.77
N GLU A 105 5.12 11.05 8.73
CA GLU A 105 6.08 12.13 8.48
C GLU A 105 7.26 11.67 7.61
N ALA A 106 7.76 10.45 7.82
CA ALA A 106 8.81 9.87 6.99
C ALA A 106 8.35 9.71 5.54
N ILE A 107 7.13 9.21 5.32
CA ILE A 107 6.54 9.10 3.98
C ILE A 107 6.40 10.48 3.33
N GLN A 108 5.90 11.47 4.06
CA GLN A 108 5.77 12.84 3.56
C GLN A 108 7.12 13.46 3.18
N ARG A 109 8.16 13.25 4.01
CA ARG A 109 9.53 13.70 3.71
C ARG A 109 10.08 13.07 2.44
N VAL A 110 9.88 11.76 2.26
CA VAL A 110 10.30 11.05 1.05
C VAL A 110 9.61 11.63 -0.19
N LEU A 111 8.30 11.87 -0.13
CA LEU A 111 7.53 12.44 -1.25
C LEU A 111 7.94 13.88 -1.58
N ASN A 112 8.39 14.66 -0.60
CA ASN A 112 8.83 16.04 -0.79
C ASN A 112 10.31 16.17 -1.18
N THR A 113 11.03 15.05 -1.27
CA THR A 113 12.44 15.04 -1.67
C THR A 113 12.54 14.94 -3.20
N PRO A 114 13.40 15.73 -3.86
CA PRO A 114 13.53 15.72 -5.33
C PRO A 114 14.28 14.48 -5.87
N LEU A 115 14.39 13.43 -5.09
CA LEU A 115 15.00 12.17 -5.49
C LEU A 115 13.99 11.27 -6.19
N SER A 116 14.46 10.50 -7.17
CA SER A 116 13.65 9.47 -7.81
C SER A 116 13.28 8.40 -6.79
N ILE A 117 11.99 8.31 -6.48
CA ILE A 117 11.46 7.28 -5.60
C ILE A 117 11.19 6.06 -6.47
N LEU A 118 11.87 4.96 -6.18
CA LEU A 118 11.61 3.68 -6.83
C LEU A 118 10.91 2.75 -5.84
N PRO A 119 9.75 2.17 -6.21
CA PRO A 119 9.12 1.17 -5.37
C PRO A 119 10.08 -0.01 -5.24
N HIS A 120 10.42 -0.38 -4.02
CA HIS A 120 11.24 -1.54 -3.74
C HIS A 120 10.43 -2.54 -2.93
N PRO A 121 10.14 -3.73 -3.47
CA PRO A 121 9.45 -4.76 -2.71
C PRO A 121 10.31 -5.14 -1.49
N TYR A 122 9.70 -5.20 -0.32
CA TYR A 122 10.37 -5.64 0.91
C TYR A 122 10.53 -7.17 0.88
N LEU A 123 11.38 -7.64 -0.03
CA LEU A 123 11.66 -9.05 -0.25
C LEU A 123 13.11 -9.36 0.13
N ARG A 124 13.31 -10.47 0.82
CA ARG A 124 14.63 -10.94 1.24
C ARG A 124 15.08 -12.11 0.37
N GLU A 125 16.35 -12.18 0.08
CA GLU A 125 16.94 -13.37 -0.55
C GLU A 125 16.68 -14.61 0.32
N GLY A 126 16.31 -15.71 -0.32
CA GLY A 126 15.81 -16.91 0.33
C GLY A 126 14.31 -16.91 0.66
N GLN A 127 13.60 -15.78 0.48
CA GLN A 127 12.17 -15.70 0.74
C GLN A 127 11.37 -16.35 -0.38
N ARG A 128 10.24 -16.98 -0.01
CA ARG A 128 9.25 -17.47 -0.96
C ARG A 128 8.45 -16.30 -1.51
N VAL A 129 8.32 -16.25 -2.83
CA VAL A 129 7.66 -15.17 -3.56
C VAL A 129 6.76 -15.73 -4.65
N ARG A 130 5.77 -14.92 -5.08
CA ARG A 130 4.83 -15.28 -6.14
C ARG A 130 4.84 -14.22 -7.23
N ILE A 131 4.79 -14.65 -8.48
CA ILE A 131 4.66 -13.78 -9.64
C ILE A 131 3.17 -13.43 -9.83
N THR A 132 2.86 -12.13 -9.88
CA THR A 132 1.48 -11.63 -9.88
C THR A 132 0.98 -11.19 -11.26
N ARG A 133 1.88 -11.02 -12.23
CA ARG A 133 1.55 -10.57 -13.60
C ARG A 133 2.46 -11.21 -14.63
N GLY A 134 2.01 -11.22 -15.88
CA GLY A 134 2.76 -11.72 -17.03
C GLY A 134 2.57 -13.22 -17.27
N PRO A 135 3.37 -13.80 -18.18
CA PRO A 135 3.23 -15.20 -18.60
C PRO A 135 3.43 -16.24 -17.48
N LEU A 136 4.13 -15.84 -16.41
CA LEU A 136 4.44 -16.71 -15.27
C LEU A 136 3.55 -16.41 -14.05
N THR A 137 2.42 -15.73 -14.24
CA THR A 137 1.48 -15.39 -13.16
C THR A 137 1.08 -16.62 -12.35
N GLY A 138 1.09 -16.49 -11.04
CA GLY A 138 0.72 -17.56 -10.10
C GLY A 138 1.84 -18.52 -9.75
N ILE A 139 2.96 -18.49 -10.47
CA ILE A 139 4.11 -19.31 -10.14
C ILE A 139 4.79 -18.78 -8.89
N GLU A 140 5.14 -19.68 -8.00
CA GLU A 140 5.92 -19.42 -6.79
C GLU A 140 7.37 -19.87 -6.97
N GLY A 141 8.27 -19.15 -6.32
CA GLY A 141 9.70 -19.46 -6.34
C GLY A 141 10.40 -18.92 -5.11
N ILE A 142 11.70 -19.14 -5.04
CA ILE A 142 12.57 -18.58 -4.02
C ILE A 142 13.36 -17.42 -4.63
N LEU A 143 13.36 -16.27 -3.95
CA LEU A 143 14.18 -15.14 -4.36
C LEU A 143 15.67 -15.49 -4.16
N LEU A 144 16.41 -15.61 -5.24
CA LEU A 144 17.84 -15.90 -5.22
C LEU A 144 18.68 -14.62 -5.10
N GLN A 145 18.32 -13.60 -5.85
CA GLN A 145 19.07 -12.35 -5.91
C GLN A 145 18.19 -11.18 -6.30
N SER A 146 18.46 -10.02 -5.73
CA SER A 146 17.89 -8.74 -6.14
C SER A 146 18.92 -7.92 -6.92
N LYS A 147 18.48 -7.32 -8.06
CA LYS A 147 19.28 -6.40 -8.88
C LYS A 147 18.63 -5.02 -8.90
N PRO A 148 18.75 -4.23 -7.81
CA PRO A 148 17.99 -2.98 -7.65
C PRO A 148 18.25 -1.96 -8.77
N ALA A 149 19.49 -1.86 -9.23
CA ALA A 149 19.88 -0.94 -10.31
C ALA A 149 19.16 -1.20 -11.64
N LYS A 150 18.68 -2.42 -11.85
CA LYS A 150 17.96 -2.83 -13.06
C LYS A 150 16.47 -3.04 -12.83
N GLY A 151 15.99 -2.93 -11.58
CA GLY A 151 14.61 -3.23 -11.22
C GLY A 151 14.22 -4.70 -11.41
N LEU A 152 15.17 -5.63 -11.27
CA LEU A 152 15.01 -7.05 -11.56
C LEU A 152 15.25 -7.92 -10.34
N LEU A 153 14.53 -9.05 -10.28
CA LEU A 153 14.72 -10.13 -9.32
C LEU A 153 15.06 -11.42 -10.06
N ILE A 154 15.94 -12.22 -9.48
CA ILE A 154 16.22 -13.58 -9.95
C ILE A 154 15.52 -14.54 -9.00
N LEU A 155 14.61 -15.34 -9.53
CA LEU A 155 13.85 -16.34 -8.80
C LEU A 155 14.29 -17.74 -9.22
N SER A 156 14.39 -18.64 -8.25
CA SER A 156 14.44 -20.08 -8.51
C SER A 156 13.01 -20.60 -8.53
N VAL A 157 12.61 -21.16 -9.64
CA VAL A 157 11.27 -21.73 -9.85
C VAL A 157 11.41 -23.21 -10.11
N ASP A 158 10.68 -24.02 -9.37
CA ASP A 158 10.69 -25.46 -9.54
C ASP A 158 9.64 -25.87 -10.59
N LEU A 159 10.12 -26.39 -11.70
CA LEU A 159 9.30 -26.88 -12.80
C LEU A 159 9.70 -28.32 -13.13
N LEU A 160 8.73 -29.26 -13.09
CA LEU A 160 8.94 -30.66 -13.48
C LEU A 160 10.19 -31.29 -12.84
N GLN A 161 10.35 -31.15 -11.52
CA GLN A 161 11.49 -31.66 -10.74
C GLN A 161 12.86 -31.02 -11.10
N ARG A 162 12.84 -29.85 -11.71
CA ARG A 162 14.04 -29.05 -11.97
C ARG A 162 13.84 -27.63 -11.50
N SER A 163 14.89 -27.06 -10.92
CA SER A 163 14.93 -25.64 -10.57
C SER A 163 15.46 -24.83 -11.75
N VAL A 164 14.74 -23.82 -12.15
CA VAL A 164 15.11 -22.89 -13.22
C VAL A 164 15.22 -21.50 -12.64
N ALA A 165 16.32 -20.80 -12.92
CA ALA A 165 16.44 -19.38 -12.58
C ALA A 165 15.73 -18.53 -13.63
N VAL A 166 14.78 -17.68 -13.19
CA VAL A 166 14.07 -16.74 -14.04
C VAL A 166 14.35 -15.31 -13.57
N GLU A 167 14.57 -14.42 -14.53
CA GLU A 167 14.75 -12.99 -14.27
C GLU A 167 13.41 -12.30 -14.52
N VAL A 168 12.87 -11.63 -13.52
CA VAL A 168 11.56 -10.98 -13.57
C VAL A 168 11.65 -9.55 -13.08
N ASP A 169 10.76 -8.69 -13.58
CA ASP A 169 10.60 -7.35 -13.06
C ASP A 169 10.07 -7.41 -11.62
N TRP A 170 10.67 -6.65 -10.73
CA TRP A 170 10.33 -6.63 -9.31
C TRP A 170 8.89 -6.18 -9.03
N SER A 171 8.29 -5.33 -9.92
CA SER A 171 6.93 -4.81 -9.79
C SER A 171 5.84 -5.88 -9.92
N ILE A 172 6.20 -7.06 -10.43
CA ILE A 172 5.27 -8.19 -10.62
C ILE A 172 5.46 -9.31 -9.62
N VAL A 173 6.25 -9.10 -8.58
CA VAL A 173 6.56 -10.11 -7.56
C VAL A 173 6.08 -9.64 -6.19
N THR A 174 5.49 -10.54 -5.42
CA THR A 174 5.05 -10.32 -4.04
C THR A 174 5.52 -11.47 -3.15
N ALA A 175 5.54 -11.25 -1.85
CA ALA A 175 5.70 -12.34 -0.89
C ALA A 175 4.58 -13.38 -1.08
N ALA A 176 4.95 -14.64 -1.05
CA ALA A 176 4.01 -15.76 -1.16
C ALA A 176 3.37 -16.08 0.18
#